data_ee00a57d35d0e522464f0a5b2029d3e6
#
_entry.id   ee00a57d35d0e522464f0a5b2029d3e6
#
_cell.length_a   1.000
_cell.length_b   1.000
_cell.length_c   1.000
_cell.angle_alpha   90.00
_cell.angle_beta   90.00
_cell.angle_gamma   90.00
#
_symmetry.space_group_name_H-M   'P 1'
#
loop_
_entity.id
_entity.type
_entity.pdbx_description
1 polymer ?
#
loop_
_entity_poly.entity_id
_entity_poly.type
_entity_poly.pdbx_seq_one_letter_code
_entity_poly.pdbx_strand_id
1 'polypeptide(L)'
;MSYIHRLTAEAAIYVAAHLRPDDYREVTEGHGVAPIRAAWRPFDADDIYFTVPNGETAGMAGVEKDGRIFMLCTPAIDNYPITFAREAKKYIESRPEPLLWNIIDARNTVHLKLLKWLGFEFLEEFKYGPNNLTFIKFYRGSISFTRFGYGGSWGSEDHRVLQRAVSSDRRL
;
A
#
# COMPACT_ATOMS: atom_id res chain seq x y z
N MET A 1 -13.08 -5.38 -20.07
CA MET A 1 -13.71 -4.70 -18.95
C MET A 1 -12.61 -4.19 -18.02
N SER A 2 -12.63 -2.94 -17.63
CA SER A 2 -11.67 -2.40 -16.64
C SER A 2 -12.27 -2.56 -15.25
N TYR A 3 -11.48 -3.07 -14.31
CA TYR A 3 -11.86 -3.19 -12.91
C TYR A 3 -11.25 -2.08 -12.05
N ILE A 4 -10.51 -1.15 -12.68
CA ILE A 4 -9.91 0.02 -12.04
C ILE A 4 -10.71 1.26 -12.45
N HIS A 5 -11.10 2.05 -11.45
CA HIS A 5 -11.91 3.25 -11.61
C HIS A 5 -11.31 4.39 -10.80
N ARG A 6 -11.56 5.64 -11.22
CA ARG A 6 -11.18 6.81 -10.43
C ARG A 6 -11.93 6.79 -9.08
N LEU A 7 -11.22 7.04 -7.99
CA LEU A 7 -11.81 7.03 -6.66
C LEU A 7 -12.94 8.05 -6.53
N THR A 8 -14.04 7.61 -5.92
CA THR A 8 -15.18 8.44 -5.56
C THR A 8 -15.40 8.44 -4.05
N ALA A 9 -16.10 9.45 -3.54
CA ALA A 9 -16.43 9.52 -2.12
C ALA A 9 -17.27 8.30 -1.67
N GLU A 10 -18.20 7.85 -2.51
CA GLU A 10 -19.05 6.69 -2.23
C GLU A 10 -18.21 5.41 -2.10
N ALA A 11 -17.25 5.21 -3.02
CA ALA A 11 -16.36 4.06 -2.98
C ALA A 11 -15.47 4.08 -1.73
N ALA A 12 -14.92 5.24 -1.36
CA ALA A 12 -14.11 5.39 -0.15
C ALA A 12 -14.91 5.09 1.13
N ILE A 13 -16.13 5.60 1.24
CA ILE A 13 -17.04 5.34 2.36
C ILE A 13 -17.39 3.86 2.41
N TYR A 14 -17.71 3.25 1.27
CA TYR A 14 -18.01 1.82 1.20
C TYR A 14 -16.84 0.97 1.69
N VAL A 15 -15.62 1.23 1.21
CA VAL A 15 -14.41 0.51 1.63
C VAL A 15 -14.18 0.68 3.12
N ALA A 16 -14.28 1.91 3.65
CA ALA A 16 -14.12 2.15 5.09
C ALA A 16 -15.11 1.37 5.97
N ALA A 17 -16.35 1.23 5.49
CA ALA A 17 -17.40 0.50 6.21
C ALA A 17 -17.27 -1.03 6.10
N HIS A 18 -16.52 -1.55 5.12
CA HIS A 18 -16.44 -2.98 4.79
C HIS A 18 -15.00 -3.49 4.72
N LEU A 19 -14.09 -2.91 5.52
CA LEU A 19 -12.70 -3.38 5.53
C LEU A 19 -12.60 -4.88 5.85
N ARG A 20 -11.67 -5.56 5.17
CA ARG A 20 -11.25 -6.90 5.56
C ARG A 20 -10.77 -6.91 7.01
N PRO A 21 -10.95 -8.03 7.75
CA PRO A 21 -10.51 -8.10 9.14
C PRO A 21 -9.04 -7.70 9.35
N ASP A 22 -8.14 -8.10 8.46
CA ASP A 22 -6.71 -7.76 8.57
C ASP A 22 -6.47 -6.26 8.35
N ASP A 23 -7.12 -5.65 7.36
CA ASP A 23 -7.01 -4.22 7.09
C ASP A 23 -7.66 -3.39 8.21
N TYR A 24 -8.79 -3.86 8.74
CA TYR A 24 -9.44 -3.23 9.89
C TYR A 24 -8.50 -3.20 11.11
N ARG A 25 -7.86 -4.34 11.43
CA ARG A 25 -6.90 -4.42 12.53
C ARG A 25 -5.67 -3.54 12.32
N GLU A 26 -5.13 -3.53 11.10
CA GLU A 26 -3.99 -2.68 10.75
C GLU A 26 -4.32 -1.20 10.96
N VAL A 27 -5.49 -0.75 10.49
CA VAL A 27 -5.94 0.63 10.64
C VAL A 27 -6.23 0.98 12.10
N THR A 28 -7.00 0.17 12.80
CA THR A 28 -7.50 0.50 14.16
C THR A 28 -6.47 0.21 15.25
N GLU A 29 -5.88 -0.98 15.23
CA GLU A 29 -4.91 -1.40 16.25
C GLU A 29 -3.49 -0.95 15.91
N GLY A 30 -3.12 -1.00 14.64
CA GLY A 30 -1.80 -0.66 14.14
C GLY A 30 -1.58 0.85 14.08
N HIS A 31 -2.39 1.54 13.31
CA HIS A 31 -2.28 3.00 13.15
C HIS A 31 -3.06 3.79 14.21
N GLY A 32 -3.98 3.19 14.93
CA GLY A 32 -4.77 3.85 15.96
C GLY A 32 -5.80 4.85 15.41
N VAL A 33 -6.27 4.66 14.18
CA VAL A 33 -7.23 5.55 13.53
C VAL A 33 -8.54 4.84 13.19
N ALA A 34 -9.62 5.59 13.11
CA ALA A 34 -10.90 5.03 12.65
C ALA A 34 -10.84 4.74 11.14
N PRO A 35 -11.49 3.65 10.65
CA PRO A 35 -11.49 3.29 9.23
C PRO A 35 -11.87 4.43 8.29
N ILE A 36 -12.90 5.21 8.65
CA ILE A 36 -13.33 6.35 7.84
C ILE A 36 -12.24 7.42 7.71
N ARG A 37 -11.41 7.62 8.72
CA ARG A 37 -10.29 8.58 8.66
C ARG A 37 -9.14 8.08 7.80
N ALA A 38 -8.92 6.77 7.77
CA ALA A 38 -7.92 6.15 6.89
C ALA A 38 -8.31 6.25 5.41
N ALA A 39 -9.62 6.10 5.12
CA ALA A 39 -10.14 6.18 3.76
C ALA A 39 -10.45 7.61 3.30
N TRP A 40 -10.86 8.50 4.23
CA TRP A 40 -11.24 9.88 3.94
C TRP A 40 -10.05 10.82 4.03
N ARG A 41 -9.51 11.16 2.89
CA ARG A 41 -8.41 12.12 2.70
C ARG A 41 -8.70 12.94 1.44
N PRO A 42 -8.01 14.06 1.19
CA PRO A 42 -8.07 14.70 -0.11
C PRO A 42 -7.67 13.69 -1.20
N PHE A 43 -8.60 13.41 -2.12
CA PHE A 43 -8.36 12.48 -3.21
C PHE A 43 -7.50 13.15 -4.28
N ASP A 44 -6.41 12.49 -4.66
CA ASP A 44 -5.67 12.87 -5.84
C ASP A 44 -6.36 12.36 -7.11
N ALA A 45 -6.01 12.97 -8.25
CA ALA A 45 -6.60 12.60 -9.54
C ALA A 45 -6.33 11.13 -9.92
N ASP A 46 -5.24 10.58 -9.38
CA ASP A 46 -4.75 9.22 -9.65
C ASP A 46 -5.17 8.19 -8.59
N ASP A 47 -5.90 8.61 -7.55
CA ASP A 47 -6.47 7.68 -6.59
C ASP A 47 -7.58 6.86 -7.26
N ILE A 48 -7.59 5.56 -6.96
CA ILE A 48 -8.45 4.58 -7.62
C ILE A 48 -9.23 3.74 -6.63
N TYR A 49 -10.32 3.13 -7.11
CA TYR A 49 -10.93 1.98 -6.48
C TYR A 49 -11.01 0.80 -7.45
N PHE A 50 -11.02 -0.39 -6.89
CA PHE A 50 -11.17 -1.64 -7.64
C PHE A 50 -12.57 -2.18 -7.52
N THR A 51 -13.09 -2.75 -8.61
CA THR A 51 -14.25 -3.65 -8.56
C THR A 51 -13.81 -5.08 -8.88
N VAL A 52 -14.65 -6.04 -8.54
CA VAL A 52 -14.50 -7.44 -8.93
C VAL A 52 -15.57 -7.83 -9.95
N PRO A 53 -15.49 -9.02 -10.60
CA PRO A 53 -16.38 -9.40 -11.70
C PRO A 53 -17.88 -9.30 -11.45
N ASN A 54 -18.34 -9.42 -10.19
CA ASN A 54 -19.74 -9.22 -9.83
C ASN A 54 -20.14 -7.74 -9.63
N GLY A 55 -19.21 -6.79 -9.87
CA GLY A 55 -19.43 -5.36 -9.72
C GLY A 55 -19.24 -4.81 -8.30
N GLU A 56 -18.92 -5.66 -7.32
CA GLU A 56 -18.69 -5.25 -5.94
C GLU A 56 -17.38 -4.46 -5.81
N THR A 57 -17.39 -3.41 -4.97
CA THR A 57 -16.18 -2.64 -4.65
C THR A 57 -15.24 -3.47 -3.79
N ALA A 58 -14.04 -3.71 -4.28
CA ALA A 58 -13.06 -4.62 -3.68
C ALA A 58 -11.96 -3.91 -2.89
N GLY A 59 -11.77 -2.62 -3.11
CA GLY A 59 -10.78 -1.84 -2.37
C GLY A 59 -10.48 -0.51 -3.04
N MET A 60 -9.63 0.27 -2.39
CA MET A 60 -9.11 1.53 -2.90
C MET A 60 -7.60 1.58 -2.75
N ALA A 61 -6.93 2.32 -3.62
CA ALA A 61 -5.49 2.54 -3.58
C ALA A 61 -5.12 3.92 -4.11
N GLY A 62 -3.95 4.39 -3.73
CA GLY A 62 -3.37 5.62 -4.22
C GLY A 62 -1.90 5.74 -3.86
N VAL A 63 -1.25 6.78 -4.39
CA VAL A 63 0.15 7.08 -4.12
C VAL A 63 0.25 8.56 -3.76
N GLU A 64 0.86 8.84 -2.62
CA GLU A 64 1.12 10.21 -2.18
C GLU A 64 2.34 10.80 -2.92
N LYS A 65 2.50 12.11 -2.84
CA LYS A 65 3.56 12.84 -3.57
C LYS A 65 4.99 12.38 -3.26
N ASP A 66 5.20 11.78 -2.09
CA ASP A 66 6.49 11.23 -1.65
C ASP A 66 6.71 9.77 -2.08
N GLY A 67 5.78 9.18 -2.85
CA GLY A 67 5.81 7.79 -3.27
C GLY A 67 5.22 6.81 -2.25
N ARG A 68 4.61 7.29 -1.17
CA ARG A 68 3.94 6.44 -0.19
C ARG A 68 2.66 5.87 -0.78
N ILE A 69 2.65 4.56 -1.03
CA ILE A 69 1.51 3.85 -1.59
C ILE A 69 0.61 3.33 -0.46
N PHE A 70 -0.70 3.43 -0.63
CA PHE A 70 -1.67 2.82 0.28
C PHE A 70 -2.65 1.95 -0.48
N MET A 71 -3.20 0.97 0.22
CA MET A 71 -4.30 0.14 -0.26
C MET A 71 -5.16 -0.32 0.92
N LEU A 72 -6.47 -0.22 0.76
CA LEU A 72 -7.47 -0.72 1.71
C LEU A 72 -8.44 -1.62 0.95
N CYS A 73 -8.72 -2.81 1.46
CA CYS A 73 -9.54 -3.80 0.76
C CYS A 73 -10.75 -4.24 1.56
N THR A 74 -11.76 -4.69 0.82
CA THR A 74 -12.95 -5.37 1.34
C THR A 74 -12.80 -6.89 1.18
N PRO A 75 -13.63 -7.73 1.85
CA PRO A 75 -13.61 -9.17 1.67
C PRO A 75 -13.91 -9.64 0.23
N ALA A 76 -14.42 -8.77 -0.65
CA ALA A 76 -14.68 -9.11 -2.05
C ALA A 76 -13.45 -9.64 -2.78
N ILE A 77 -12.23 -9.24 -2.38
CA ILE A 77 -10.99 -9.76 -2.99
C ILE A 77 -10.80 -11.26 -2.76
N ASP A 78 -11.34 -11.80 -1.67
CA ASP A 78 -11.16 -13.21 -1.32
C ASP A 78 -11.92 -14.15 -2.28
N ASN A 79 -12.99 -13.65 -2.91
CA ASN A 79 -13.77 -14.38 -3.92
C ASN A 79 -13.13 -14.31 -5.33
N TYR A 80 -12.28 -13.32 -5.58
CA TYR A 80 -11.67 -13.08 -6.91
C TYR A 80 -10.17 -12.75 -6.79
N PRO A 81 -9.37 -13.53 -6.07
CA PRO A 81 -7.99 -13.17 -5.72
C PRO A 81 -7.09 -13.00 -6.94
N ILE A 82 -7.28 -13.80 -7.99
CA ILE A 82 -6.47 -13.73 -9.22
C ILE A 82 -6.81 -12.46 -10.00
N THR A 83 -8.09 -12.14 -10.15
CA THR A 83 -8.53 -10.93 -10.84
C THR A 83 -8.00 -9.70 -10.12
N PHE A 84 -8.17 -9.64 -8.80
CA PHE A 84 -7.68 -8.55 -7.98
C PHE A 84 -6.16 -8.39 -8.08
N ALA A 85 -5.39 -9.47 -7.93
CA ALA A 85 -3.94 -9.42 -8.02
C ALA A 85 -3.45 -8.90 -9.39
N ARG A 86 -4.09 -9.33 -10.50
CA ARG A 86 -3.76 -8.84 -11.85
C ARG A 86 -4.04 -7.34 -12.02
N GLU A 87 -5.15 -6.85 -11.50
CA GLU A 87 -5.48 -5.42 -11.56
C GLU A 87 -4.53 -4.59 -10.67
N ALA A 88 -4.22 -5.07 -9.46
CA ALA A 88 -3.21 -4.45 -8.61
C ALA A 88 -1.84 -4.37 -9.32
N LYS A 89 -1.44 -5.44 -10.04
CA LYS A 89 -0.20 -5.44 -10.82
C LYS A 89 -0.21 -4.39 -11.92
N LYS A 90 -1.29 -4.29 -12.70
CA LYS A 90 -1.43 -3.27 -13.75
C LYS A 90 -1.31 -1.86 -13.16
N TYR A 91 -1.96 -1.62 -12.01
CA TYR A 91 -1.87 -0.34 -11.32
C TYR A 91 -0.44 -0.02 -10.92
N ILE A 92 0.26 -0.93 -10.23
CA ILE A 92 1.65 -0.74 -9.80
C ILE A 92 2.60 -0.52 -10.98
N GLU A 93 2.43 -1.29 -12.07
CA GLU A 93 3.27 -1.16 -13.27
C GLU A 93 3.02 0.13 -14.06
N SER A 94 1.85 0.74 -13.92
CA SER A 94 1.52 2.02 -14.53
C SER A 94 2.03 3.23 -13.76
N ARG A 95 2.58 3.05 -12.55
CA ARG A 95 3.02 4.17 -11.70
C ARG A 95 4.33 4.75 -12.18
N PRO A 96 4.39 6.11 -12.31
CA PRO A 96 5.60 6.81 -12.74
C PRO A 96 6.60 7.07 -11.61
N GLU A 97 6.20 6.89 -10.34
CA GLU A 97 7.02 7.20 -9.20
C GLU A 97 8.29 6.34 -9.19
N PRO A 98 9.47 6.94 -9.00
CA PRO A 98 10.74 6.22 -8.98
C PRO A 98 10.87 5.30 -7.76
N LEU A 99 10.13 5.59 -6.71
CA LEU A 99 10.08 4.81 -5.49
C LEU A 99 8.64 4.73 -4.97
N LEU A 100 8.15 3.51 -4.75
CA LEU A 100 6.93 3.23 -4.02
C LEU A 100 7.30 2.59 -2.68
N TRP A 101 6.73 3.06 -1.58
CA TRP A 101 7.08 2.56 -0.26
C TRP A 101 5.92 2.69 0.72
N ASN A 102 5.91 1.91 1.77
CA ASN A 102 5.07 2.08 2.97
C ASN A 102 5.52 1.11 4.06
N ILE A 103 4.72 1.01 5.11
CA ILE A 103 4.82 0.04 6.19
C ILE A 103 3.55 -0.82 6.21
N ILE A 104 3.67 -2.05 6.69
CA ILE A 104 2.55 -2.99 6.78
C ILE A 104 2.60 -3.74 8.11
N ASP A 105 1.45 -4.00 8.70
CA ASP A 105 1.32 -4.87 9.88
C ASP A 105 1.78 -6.29 9.54
N ALA A 106 2.75 -6.82 10.30
CA ALA A 106 3.29 -8.15 10.06
C ALA A 106 2.23 -9.27 10.14
N ARG A 107 1.07 -8.99 10.74
CA ARG A 107 -0.07 -9.92 10.81
C ARG A 107 -0.90 -9.97 9.53
N ASN A 108 -0.77 -8.97 8.64
CA ASN A 108 -1.51 -8.90 7.38
C ASN A 108 -0.86 -9.78 6.30
N THR A 109 -0.90 -11.10 6.52
CA THR A 109 -0.16 -12.07 5.70
C THR A 109 -0.64 -12.14 4.25
N VAL A 110 -1.91 -11.82 3.98
CA VAL A 110 -2.47 -11.79 2.62
C VAL A 110 -1.82 -10.66 1.82
N HIS A 111 -1.75 -9.45 2.39
CA HIS A 111 -1.10 -8.32 1.73
C HIS A 111 0.42 -8.49 1.62
N LEU A 112 1.08 -9.10 2.61
CA LEU A 112 2.50 -9.44 2.51
C LEU A 112 2.80 -10.34 1.30
N LYS A 113 1.96 -11.38 1.07
CA LYS A 113 2.07 -12.25 -0.11
C LYS A 113 1.84 -11.48 -1.42
N LEU A 114 0.82 -10.61 -1.44
CA LEU A 114 0.51 -9.78 -2.60
C LEU A 114 1.68 -8.83 -2.92
N LEU A 115 2.20 -8.11 -1.93
CA LEU A 115 3.33 -7.19 -2.09
C LEU A 115 4.56 -7.92 -2.65
N LYS A 116 4.89 -9.10 -2.12
CA LYS A 116 5.99 -9.92 -2.63
C LYS A 116 5.78 -10.30 -4.10
N TRP A 117 4.57 -10.72 -4.44
CA TRP A 117 4.23 -11.08 -5.83
C TRP A 117 4.26 -9.87 -6.78
N LEU A 118 3.91 -8.66 -6.28
CA LEU A 118 3.99 -7.40 -7.01
C LEU A 118 5.43 -6.87 -7.16
N GLY A 119 6.42 -7.56 -6.61
CA GLY A 119 7.84 -7.21 -6.73
C GLY A 119 8.32 -6.16 -5.71
N PHE A 120 7.60 -6.01 -4.60
CA PHE A 120 8.10 -5.23 -3.48
C PHE A 120 9.12 -6.03 -2.67
N GLU A 121 10.13 -5.32 -2.18
CA GLU A 121 11.13 -5.83 -1.26
C GLU A 121 10.80 -5.38 0.17
N PHE A 122 11.14 -6.24 1.13
CA PHE A 122 10.92 -5.99 2.55
C PHE A 122 12.23 -5.62 3.21
N LEU A 123 12.17 -4.62 4.11
CA LEU A 123 13.27 -4.18 4.93
C LEU A 123 13.11 -4.71 6.36
N GLU A 124 13.52 -3.91 7.33
CA GLU A 124 13.49 -4.24 8.74
C GLU A 124 12.08 -4.29 9.32
N GLU A 125 11.90 -5.15 10.31
CA GLU A 125 10.76 -5.12 11.23
C GLU A 125 11.03 -4.10 12.35
N PHE A 126 9.96 -3.43 12.80
CA PHE A 126 10.06 -2.47 13.89
C PHE A 126 8.75 -2.35 14.66
N LYS A 127 8.81 -1.78 15.84
CA LYS A 127 7.62 -1.53 16.66
C LYS A 127 6.98 -0.21 16.29
N TYR A 128 5.66 -0.22 16.08
CA TYR A 128 4.91 0.93 15.59
C TYR A 128 3.53 1.05 16.23
N GLY A 129 3.02 2.29 16.23
CA GLY A 129 1.67 2.65 16.62
C GLY A 129 1.38 2.56 18.12
N PRO A 130 0.14 2.87 18.52
CA PRO A 130 -0.24 2.99 19.92
C PRO A 130 -0.13 1.66 20.69
N ASN A 131 -0.25 0.54 19.98
CA ASN A 131 -0.19 -0.80 20.57
C ASN A 131 1.19 -1.47 20.41
N ASN A 132 2.21 -0.73 19.93
CA ASN A 132 3.57 -1.24 19.78
C ASN A 132 3.64 -2.55 18.98
N LEU A 133 2.86 -2.63 17.90
CA LEU A 133 2.77 -3.82 17.04
C LEU A 133 3.99 -3.93 16.11
N THR A 134 4.24 -5.12 15.60
CA THR A 134 5.32 -5.33 14.62
C THR A 134 4.85 -4.93 13.24
N PHE A 135 5.56 -3.98 12.63
CA PHE A 135 5.39 -3.54 11.24
C PHE A 135 6.64 -3.83 10.44
N ILE A 136 6.46 -4.00 9.13
CA ILE A 136 7.55 -4.27 8.18
C ILE A 136 7.55 -3.12 7.17
N LYS A 137 8.71 -2.52 6.93
CA LYS A 137 8.91 -1.57 5.85
C LYS A 137 9.01 -2.32 4.53
N PHE A 138 8.39 -1.79 3.50
CA PHE A 138 8.50 -2.32 2.16
C PHE A 138 8.66 -1.23 1.12
N TYR A 139 9.28 -1.56 -0.01
CA TYR A 139 9.49 -0.63 -1.10
C TYR A 139 9.58 -1.36 -2.44
N ARG A 140 9.38 -0.61 -3.51
CA ARG A 140 9.65 -1.02 -4.89
C ARG A 140 10.22 0.19 -5.63
N GLY A 141 11.47 0.07 -6.12
CA GLY A 141 12.10 1.08 -6.94
C GLY A 141 11.98 0.76 -8.43
N SER A 142 11.71 1.76 -9.26
CA SER A 142 11.86 1.68 -10.71
C SER A 142 13.25 2.13 -11.18
N ILE A 143 14.14 2.46 -10.25
CA ILE A 143 15.51 2.86 -10.57
C ILE A 143 16.27 1.61 -11.01
N SER A 144 16.50 1.52 -12.30
CA SER A 144 17.49 0.62 -12.88
C SER A 144 18.88 1.06 -12.38
N PHE A 145 19.43 0.39 -11.37
CA PHE A 145 20.77 0.61 -10.83
C PHE A 145 21.91 0.36 -11.82
N THR A 146 21.60 0.14 -13.09
CA THR A 146 22.56 -0.06 -14.17
C THR A 146 23.37 1.18 -14.56
N ARG A 147 23.15 2.35 -13.94
CA ARG A 147 23.88 3.59 -14.30
C ARG A 147 25.02 3.98 -13.35
N PHE A 148 25.18 3.30 -12.23
CA PHE A 148 26.37 3.41 -11.37
C PHE A 148 26.96 2.02 -11.20
N GLY A 149 28.00 1.76 -11.98
CA GLY A 149 28.67 0.47 -12.07
C GLY A 149 29.30 -0.03 -10.76
N TYR A 150 28.47 -0.48 -9.85
CA TYR A 150 28.87 -1.28 -8.70
C TYR A 150 27.82 -2.36 -8.47
N GLY A 151 28.20 -3.58 -8.83
CA GLY A 151 27.59 -4.79 -8.26
C GLY A 151 27.92 -4.82 -6.76
N GLY A 152 27.13 -4.21 -5.94
CA GLY A 152 27.31 -4.13 -4.51
C GLY A 152 26.00 -3.84 -3.82
N SER A 153 25.83 -4.52 -2.68
CA SER A 153 24.78 -4.27 -1.70
C SER A 153 24.48 -2.78 -1.54
N TRP A 154 23.21 -2.45 -1.27
CA TRP A 154 22.72 -1.14 -0.87
C TRP A 154 23.75 -0.36 -0.07
N GLY A 155 24.20 0.77 -0.60
CA GLY A 155 25.12 1.66 0.10
C GLY A 155 24.42 2.33 1.29
N SER A 156 25.20 2.72 2.29
CA SER A 156 24.68 3.40 3.49
C SER A 156 23.90 4.70 3.21
N GLU A 157 24.04 5.28 2.01
CA GLU A 157 23.31 6.48 1.59
C GLU A 157 21.88 6.18 1.14
N ASP A 158 21.64 5.06 0.47
CA ASP A 158 20.30 4.65 0.01
C ASP A 158 19.42 4.29 1.22
N HIS A 159 19.99 3.66 2.23
CA HIS A 159 19.35 3.45 3.53
C HIS A 159 18.96 4.78 4.22
N ARG A 160 19.79 5.83 4.06
CA ARG A 160 19.50 7.15 4.66
C ARG A 160 18.37 7.87 3.93
N VAL A 161 18.23 7.71 2.61
CA VAL A 161 17.13 8.30 1.84
C VAL A 161 15.80 7.66 2.25
N LEU A 162 15.75 6.33 2.32
CA LEU A 162 14.58 5.59 2.80
C LEU A 162 14.29 5.89 4.28
N GLN A 163 15.31 5.96 5.13
CA GLN A 163 15.16 6.35 6.53
C GLN A 163 14.67 7.78 6.70
N ARG A 164 15.08 8.72 5.85
CA ARG A 164 14.59 10.10 5.88
C ARG A 164 13.14 10.18 5.42
N ALA A 165 12.76 9.49 4.34
CA ALA A 165 11.38 9.42 3.86
C ALA A 165 10.45 8.85 4.94
N VAL A 166 10.88 7.79 5.65
CA VAL A 166 10.11 7.15 6.72
C VAL A 166 10.18 7.92 8.06
N SER A 167 11.26 8.67 8.32
CA SER A 167 11.43 9.45 9.57
C SER A 167 10.62 10.75 9.56
N SER A 168 10.23 11.27 8.40
CA SER A 168 9.39 12.47 8.30
C SER A 168 7.96 12.26 8.82
N ASP A 169 7.54 11.00 8.99
CA ASP A 169 6.21 10.64 9.49
C ASP A 169 6.08 10.68 11.05
N ARG A 170 7.14 11.08 11.75
CA ARG A 170 7.09 11.23 13.24
C ARG A 170 6.53 12.57 13.73
N ARG A 171 5.94 13.38 12.87
CA ARG A 171 5.31 14.65 13.24
C ARG A 171 3.86 14.71 12.80
N LEU A 172 3.02 13.96 13.47
CA LEU A 172 1.58 14.24 13.63
C LEU A 172 1.16 13.87 15.05
#